data_670c10093823f1019b01fa6265985118
#
_entry.id   670c10093823f1019b01fa6265985118
#
_cell.length_a   1.000
_cell.length_b   1.000
_cell.length_c   1.000
_cell.angle_alpha   90.00
_cell.angle_beta   90.00
_cell.angle_gamma   90.00
#
_symmetry.space_group_name_H-M   'P 1'
#
loop_
_entity.id
_entity.type
_entity.pdbx_description
1 polymer ?
#
loop_
_entity_poly.entity_id
_entity_poly.type
_entity_poly.pdbx_seq_one_letter_code
_entity_poly.pdbx_strand_id
1 'polypeptide(L)'
;MIEYRTYLQALPYFDRFDYVSMMTNEQVYSLAVEKLLNVEVPERAQWIRTMFAEITRILNHLMSILSHAMDVGALTPFLWGFEEREKLMVRTM
;
A
#
# COMPACT_ATOMS: atom_id res chain seq x y z
N MET A 1 13.29 -4.33 -15.53
CA MET A 1 12.29 -3.27 -15.33
C MET A 1 12.68 -1.97 -16.04
N ILE A 2 13.88 -1.46 -15.82
CA ILE A 2 14.31 -0.18 -16.42
C ILE A 2 14.38 -0.24 -17.94
N GLU A 3 14.90 -1.32 -18.50
CA GLU A 3 15.16 -1.44 -19.94
C GLU A 3 13.97 -1.89 -20.76
N TYR A 4 13.03 -2.63 -20.16
CA TYR A 4 11.99 -3.33 -20.92
C TYR A 4 10.57 -2.87 -20.58
N ARG A 5 10.41 -1.89 -19.71
CA ARG A 5 9.09 -1.42 -19.28
C ARG A 5 9.00 0.11 -19.32
N THR A 6 7.84 0.62 -19.69
CA THR A 6 7.55 2.05 -19.55
C THR A 6 7.31 2.38 -18.07
N TYR A 7 7.30 3.67 -17.74
CA TYR A 7 7.01 4.09 -16.37
C TYR A 7 5.65 3.60 -15.89
N LEU A 8 4.64 3.63 -16.73
CA LEU A 8 3.31 3.15 -16.37
C LEU A 8 3.27 1.63 -16.17
N GLN A 9 3.98 0.89 -17.03
CA GLN A 9 4.06 -0.56 -16.93
C GLN A 9 4.85 -1.02 -15.70
N ALA A 10 5.74 -0.18 -15.18
CA ALA A 10 6.52 -0.50 -13.99
C ALA A 10 5.74 -0.33 -12.68
N LEU A 11 4.62 0.39 -12.71
CA LEU A 11 3.85 0.69 -11.49
C LEU A 11 3.48 -0.56 -10.68
N PRO A 12 2.94 -1.65 -11.27
CA PRO A 12 2.60 -2.85 -10.51
C PRO A 12 3.79 -3.52 -9.83
N TYR A 13 5.01 -3.34 -10.34
CA TYR A 13 6.19 -3.94 -9.74
C TYR A 13 6.55 -3.30 -8.41
N PHE A 14 6.17 -2.04 -8.20
CA PHE A 14 6.42 -1.36 -6.94
C PHE A 14 5.59 -1.92 -5.79
N ASP A 15 4.47 -2.56 -6.07
CA ASP A 15 3.68 -3.26 -5.06
C ASP A 15 4.48 -4.37 -4.36
N ARG A 16 5.50 -4.91 -5.03
CA ARG A 16 6.29 -6.03 -4.52
C ARG A 16 7.47 -5.60 -3.65
N PHE A 17 7.75 -4.31 -3.51
CA PHE A 17 8.85 -3.85 -2.66
C PHE A 17 8.47 -4.00 -1.18
N ASP A 18 7.49 -3.25 -0.75
CA ASP A 18 6.93 -3.43 0.59
C ASP A 18 5.53 -4.01 0.41
N TYR A 19 5.46 -5.33 0.35
CA TYR A 19 4.22 -6.02 0.03
C TYR A 19 3.14 -5.89 1.11
N VAL A 20 3.45 -5.33 2.25
CA VAL A 20 2.48 -5.02 3.30
C VAL A 20 1.84 -3.64 3.08
N SER A 21 2.55 -2.73 2.43
CA SER A 21 2.10 -1.36 2.17
C SER A 21 2.08 -1.05 0.67
N MET A 22 1.33 -1.83 -0.09
CA MET A 22 1.33 -1.79 -1.56
C MET A 22 0.94 -0.43 -2.14
N MET A 23 -0.16 0.15 -1.66
CA MET A 23 -0.64 1.43 -2.19
C MET A 23 0.30 2.58 -1.85
N THR A 24 1.02 2.50 -0.73
CA THR A 24 2.03 3.50 -0.35
C THR A 24 3.22 3.45 -1.31
N ASN A 25 3.66 2.26 -1.72
CA ASN A 25 4.72 2.09 -2.71
C ASN A 25 4.34 2.74 -4.05
N GLU A 26 3.13 2.50 -4.52
CA GLU A 26 2.63 3.12 -5.75
C GLU A 26 2.54 4.63 -5.64
N GLN A 27 2.11 5.13 -4.49
CA GLN A 27 2.02 6.57 -4.24
C GLN A 27 3.38 7.25 -4.32
N VAL A 28 4.40 6.66 -3.71
CA VAL A 28 5.76 7.20 -3.73
C VAL A 28 6.28 7.28 -5.16
N TYR A 29 6.11 6.22 -5.93
CA TYR A 29 6.54 6.18 -7.32
C TYR A 29 5.80 7.24 -8.15
N SER A 30 4.49 7.34 -8.01
CA SER A 30 3.66 8.29 -8.74
C SER A 30 4.04 9.73 -8.40
N LEU A 31 4.29 10.04 -7.13
CA LEU A 31 4.73 11.37 -6.70
C LEU A 31 6.09 11.73 -7.33
N ALA A 32 7.02 10.78 -7.38
CA ALA A 32 8.33 11.00 -7.96
C ALA A 32 8.23 11.32 -9.45
N VAL A 33 7.43 10.56 -10.21
CA VAL A 33 7.24 10.77 -11.64
C VAL A 33 6.54 12.10 -11.91
N GLU A 34 5.52 12.43 -11.13
CA GLU A 34 4.79 13.70 -11.29
C GLU A 34 5.67 14.91 -11.02
N LYS A 35 6.53 14.82 -10.02
CA LYS A 35 7.49 15.89 -9.73
C LYS A 35 8.49 16.07 -10.87
N LEU A 36 8.93 14.97 -11.46
CA LEU A 36 9.86 15.00 -12.59
C LEU A 36 9.24 15.66 -13.82
N LEU A 37 7.95 15.41 -14.07
CA LEU A 37 7.23 15.94 -15.23
C LEU A 37 6.57 17.30 -14.97
N ASN A 38 6.58 17.80 -13.72
CA ASN A 38 5.91 19.02 -13.29
C ASN A 38 4.41 19.02 -13.62
N VAL A 39 3.75 17.89 -13.42
CA VAL A 39 2.32 17.73 -13.66
C VAL A 39 1.55 18.12 -12.40
N GLU A 40 0.49 18.93 -12.57
CA GLU A 40 -0.42 19.23 -11.48
C GLU A 40 -1.44 18.13 -11.33
N VAL A 41 -1.67 17.73 -10.07
CA VAL A 41 -2.62 16.66 -9.73
C VAL A 41 -3.92 17.31 -9.25
N PRO A 42 -5.10 16.86 -9.75
CA PRO A 42 -6.38 17.37 -9.26
C PRO A 42 -6.54 17.17 -7.75
N GLU A 43 -7.20 18.12 -7.10
CA GLU A 43 -7.42 18.06 -5.65
C GLU A 43 -8.12 16.78 -5.21
N ARG A 44 -9.12 16.34 -5.97
CA ARG A 44 -9.82 15.09 -5.68
C ARG A 44 -8.87 13.88 -5.66
N ALA A 45 -7.93 13.83 -6.60
CA ALA A 45 -6.96 12.74 -6.65
C ALA A 45 -6.04 12.74 -5.42
N GLN A 46 -5.66 13.93 -4.94
CA GLN A 46 -4.86 14.05 -3.73
C GLN A 46 -5.61 13.53 -2.50
N TRP A 47 -6.90 13.85 -2.37
CA TRP A 47 -7.74 13.35 -1.30
C TRP A 47 -7.88 11.83 -1.34
N ILE A 48 -8.11 11.27 -2.53
CA ILE A 48 -8.22 9.82 -2.72
C ILE A 48 -6.90 9.14 -2.35
N ARG A 49 -5.77 9.70 -2.75
CA ARG A 49 -4.45 9.18 -2.40
C ARG A 49 -4.23 9.16 -0.90
N THR A 50 -4.60 10.24 -0.21
CA THR A 50 -4.49 10.33 1.24
C THR A 50 -5.34 9.27 1.92
N MET A 51 -6.57 9.07 1.46
CA MET A 51 -7.47 8.07 1.99
C MET A 51 -6.88 6.66 1.86
N PHE A 52 -6.40 6.30 0.68
CA PHE A 52 -5.82 4.98 0.47
C PHE A 52 -4.49 4.79 1.19
N ALA A 53 -3.70 5.86 1.34
CA ALA A 53 -2.46 5.81 2.11
C ALA A 53 -2.75 5.49 3.59
N GLU A 54 -3.80 6.09 4.16
CA GLU A 54 -4.20 5.82 5.54
C GLU A 54 -4.77 4.41 5.71
N ILE A 55 -5.56 3.93 4.74
CA ILE A 55 -6.05 2.55 4.74
C ILE A 55 -4.88 1.57 4.68
N THR A 56 -3.89 1.84 3.84
CA THR A 56 -2.69 1.02 3.72
C THR A 56 -1.89 1.03 5.02
N ARG A 57 -1.82 2.17 5.69
CA ARG A 57 -1.17 2.27 7.00
C ARG A 57 -1.86 1.39 8.04
N ILE A 58 -3.19 1.36 8.05
CA ILE A 58 -3.95 0.48 8.94
C ILE A 58 -3.62 -0.98 8.65
N LEU A 59 -3.61 -1.37 7.37
CA LEU A 59 -3.27 -2.72 6.95
C LEU A 59 -1.86 -3.12 7.40
N ASN A 60 -0.90 -2.22 7.23
CA ASN A 60 0.48 -2.45 7.61
C ASN A 60 0.62 -2.65 9.12
N HIS A 61 -0.01 -1.79 9.91
CA HIS A 61 0.05 -1.89 11.37
C HIS A 61 -0.62 -3.15 11.89
N LEU A 62 -1.76 -3.54 11.33
CA LEU A 62 -2.42 -4.79 11.68
C LEU A 62 -1.49 -5.98 11.42
N MET A 63 -0.86 -6.02 10.26
CA MET A 63 0.07 -7.10 9.92
C MET A 63 1.26 -7.14 10.86
N SER A 64 1.85 -6.00 11.19
CA SER A 64 3.02 -5.91 12.06
C SER A 64 2.70 -6.35 13.49
N ILE A 65 1.61 -5.85 14.06
CA ILE A 65 1.19 -6.18 15.42
C ILE A 65 0.82 -7.65 15.53
N LEU A 66 0.08 -8.17 14.55
CA LEU A 66 -0.41 -9.53 14.57
C LEU A 66 0.71 -10.55 14.34
N SER A 67 1.69 -10.21 13.50
CA SER A 67 2.88 -11.05 13.33
C SER A 67 3.68 -11.12 14.62
N HIS A 68 3.81 -9.99 15.32
CA HIS A 68 4.49 -9.95 16.62
C HIS A 68 3.72 -10.77 17.66
N ALA A 69 2.39 -10.65 17.71
CA ALA A 69 1.56 -11.43 18.61
C ALA A 69 1.70 -12.93 18.36
N MET A 70 1.78 -13.35 17.08
CA MET A 70 1.99 -14.74 16.74
C MET A 70 3.34 -15.26 17.22
N ASP A 71 4.39 -14.43 17.09
CA ASP A 71 5.73 -14.79 17.54
C ASP A 71 5.81 -15.02 19.04
N VAL A 72 5.01 -14.29 19.83
CA VAL A 72 4.92 -14.49 21.28
C VAL A 72 3.89 -15.55 21.68
N GLY A 73 3.24 -16.20 20.71
CA GLY A 73 2.38 -17.36 20.94
C GLY A 73 0.88 -17.11 20.85
N ALA A 74 0.42 -15.91 20.47
CA ALA A 74 -0.99 -15.59 20.36
C ALA A 74 -1.48 -15.75 18.91
N LEU A 75 -1.85 -16.97 18.52
CA LEU A 75 -2.30 -17.27 17.15
C LEU A 75 -3.70 -16.74 16.85
N THR A 76 -4.63 -16.81 17.81
CA THR A 76 -6.02 -16.42 17.60
C THR A 76 -6.18 -14.94 17.25
N PRO A 77 -5.57 -13.97 17.98
CA PRO A 77 -5.59 -12.56 17.56
C PRO A 77 -5.02 -12.33 16.17
N PHE A 78 -4.00 -13.09 15.77
CA PHE A 78 -3.43 -13.03 14.43
C PHE A 78 -4.49 -13.35 13.36
N LEU A 79 -5.27 -14.41 13.55
CA LEU A 79 -6.32 -14.80 12.62
C LEU A 79 -7.45 -13.78 12.57
N TRP A 80 -7.85 -13.22 13.71
CA TRP A 80 -8.87 -12.19 13.75
C TRP A 80 -8.46 -10.92 13.00
N GLY A 81 -7.21 -10.52 13.17
CA GLY A 81 -6.68 -9.36 12.48
C GLY A 81 -6.61 -9.54 10.98
N PHE A 82 -6.33 -10.74 10.49
CA PHE A 82 -6.36 -11.02 9.05
C PHE A 82 -7.76 -10.89 8.47
N GLU A 83 -8.80 -11.21 9.24
CA GLU A 83 -10.18 -11.01 8.80
C GLU A 83 -10.46 -9.52 8.55
N GLU A 84 -10.10 -8.66 9.50
CA GLU A 84 -10.25 -7.21 9.33
C GLU A 84 -9.41 -6.67 8.19
N ARG A 85 -8.20 -7.17 8.03
CA ARG A 85 -7.31 -6.79 6.96
C ARG A 85 -7.88 -7.14 5.59
N GLU A 86 -8.50 -8.30 5.46
CA GLU A 86 -9.14 -8.72 4.23
C GLU A 86 -10.29 -7.79 3.83
N LYS A 87 -11.12 -7.39 4.79
CA LYS A 87 -12.21 -6.44 4.55
C LYS A 87 -11.69 -5.11 4.02
N LEU A 88 -10.60 -4.60 4.56
CA LEU A 88 -9.99 -3.35 4.11
C LEU A 88 -9.37 -3.50 2.72
N MET A 89 -8.76 -4.64 2.44
CA MET A 89 -8.20 -4.90 1.10
C MET A 89 -9.27 -4.93 0.02
N VAL A 90 -10.43 -5.49 0.30
CA VAL A 90 -11.56 -5.50 -0.63
C VAL A 90 -12.00 -4.08 -0.95
N ARG A 91 -12.01 -3.19 0.03
CA ARG A 91 -12.35 -1.78 -0.18
C ARG A 91 -11.31 -1.03 -1.00
N THR A 92 -10.06 -1.46 -0.92
CA THR A 92 -8.95 -0.84 -1.65
C THR A 92 -8.97 -1.25 -3.14
N MET A 93 -9.44 -2.43 -3.41
CA MET A 93 -9.62 -2.91 -4.78
C MET A 93 -10.84 -2.26 -5.42
#